data_b712cbcb10f4cc4a28d7962491bcefc1
#
_entry.id   b712cbcb10f4cc4a28d7962491bcefc1
#
_cell.length_a   1.000
_cell.length_b   1.000
_cell.length_c   1.000
_cell.angle_alpha   90.00
_cell.angle_beta   90.00
_cell.angle_gamma   90.00
#
_symmetry.space_group_name_H-M   'P 1'
#
loop_
_entity.id
_entity.type
_entity.pdbx_description
1 polymer ?
#
loop_
_entity_poly.entity_id
_entity_poly.type
_entity_poly.pdbx_seq_one_letter_code
_entity_poly.pdbx_strand_id
1 'polypeptide(L)'
;RHIGGPQPRATAWRGFLSMAGAWAIQGFGMFSVIEKSSGRWIGRLGPWCPEGWPGTEVGWGLLRDAWGNGYAAEGATAAIDWAFDHLRWTEVIHVIAPDNTASQSVARRLGSSLIGPGRLPEPFQDLPVEIWGQSRDVWKRRA
;
A
#
# COMPACT_ATOMS: atom_id res chain seq x y z
N ARG A 1 -10.82 8.97 -2.95
CA ARG A 1 -10.83 9.23 -4.39
C ARG A 1 -9.93 8.21 -5.11
N HIS A 2 -8.62 8.14 -4.81
CA HIS A 2 -7.64 7.35 -5.55
C HIS A 2 -7.62 5.84 -5.25
N ILE A 3 -8.40 5.37 -4.30
CA ILE A 3 -8.59 3.94 -3.96
C ILE A 3 -10.01 3.47 -4.24
N GLY A 4 -10.66 4.04 -5.25
CA GLY A 4 -12.02 3.69 -5.67
C GLY A 4 -13.14 4.46 -4.97
N GLY A 5 -12.83 5.35 -4.01
CA GLY A 5 -13.82 6.13 -3.28
C GLY A 5 -14.79 5.29 -2.43
N PRO A 6 -15.89 5.88 -1.94
CA PRO A 6 -16.93 5.14 -1.23
C PRO A 6 -17.54 4.06 -2.12
N GLN A 7 -17.61 2.85 -1.61
CA GLN A 7 -18.15 1.70 -2.32
C GLN A 7 -19.51 1.29 -1.73
N PRO A 8 -20.43 0.74 -2.55
CA PRO A 8 -21.62 0.08 -2.03
C PRO A 8 -21.23 -0.99 -0.99
N ARG A 9 -22.06 -1.14 0.06
CA ARG A 9 -21.77 -2.05 1.17
C ARG A 9 -21.41 -3.47 0.71
N ALA A 10 -22.12 -4.00 -0.29
CA ALA A 10 -21.86 -5.34 -0.81
C ALA A 10 -20.47 -5.46 -1.48
N THR A 11 -20.02 -4.42 -2.19
CA THR A 11 -18.68 -4.36 -2.80
C THR A 11 -17.61 -4.22 -1.73
N ALA A 12 -17.82 -3.33 -0.75
CA ALA A 12 -16.92 -3.16 0.37
C ALA A 12 -16.75 -4.44 1.19
N TRP A 13 -17.84 -5.19 1.39
CA TRP A 13 -17.82 -6.49 2.07
C TRP A 13 -16.95 -7.52 1.33
N ARG A 14 -17.08 -7.63 0.00
CA ARG A 14 -16.22 -8.53 -0.79
C ARG A 14 -14.75 -8.13 -0.70
N GLY A 15 -14.46 -6.82 -0.76
CA GLY A 15 -13.09 -6.32 -0.58
C GLY A 15 -12.52 -6.65 0.80
N PHE A 16 -13.32 -6.56 1.85
CA PHE A 16 -12.93 -6.96 3.20
C PHE A 16 -12.62 -8.45 3.29
N LEU A 17 -13.48 -9.32 2.73
CA LEU A 17 -13.24 -10.77 2.67
C LEU A 17 -11.98 -11.10 1.87
N SER A 18 -11.73 -10.38 0.77
CA SER A 18 -10.51 -10.55 -0.03
C SER A 18 -9.25 -10.28 0.77
N MET A 19 -9.25 -9.29 1.66
CA MET A 19 -8.10 -9.01 2.53
C MET A 19 -7.89 -10.08 3.60
N ALA A 20 -8.95 -10.55 4.22
CA ALA A 20 -8.88 -11.65 5.16
C ALA A 20 -8.41 -12.94 4.45
N GLY A 21 -8.90 -13.18 3.23
CA GLY A 21 -8.47 -14.28 2.38
C GLY A 21 -7.00 -14.22 2.00
N ALA A 22 -6.46 -13.03 1.71
CA ALA A 22 -5.03 -12.86 1.43
C ALA A 22 -4.16 -13.34 2.60
N TRP A 23 -4.49 -12.94 3.82
CA TRP A 23 -3.79 -13.42 5.01
C TRP A 23 -3.85 -14.94 5.17
N ALA A 24 -5.02 -15.54 4.93
CA ALA A 24 -5.21 -16.96 5.09
C ALA A 24 -4.49 -17.80 4.00
N ILE A 25 -4.46 -17.29 2.77
CA ILE A 25 -3.97 -18.03 1.59
C ILE A 25 -2.49 -17.73 1.32
N GLN A 26 -2.08 -16.46 1.37
CA GLN A 26 -0.73 -16.02 1.04
C GLN A 26 0.18 -15.87 2.27
N GLY A 27 -0.39 -15.82 3.48
CA GLY A 27 0.34 -15.57 4.71
C GLY A 27 0.70 -14.09 4.93
N PHE A 28 0.20 -13.19 4.10
CA PHE A 28 0.36 -11.74 4.25
C PHE A 28 -0.80 -10.97 3.65
N GLY A 29 -0.95 -9.73 4.04
CA GLY A 29 -1.96 -8.79 3.56
C GLY A 29 -1.79 -7.44 4.24
N MET A 30 -2.75 -6.55 4.03
CA MET A 30 -2.72 -5.24 4.68
C MET A 30 -3.05 -5.37 6.17
N PHE A 31 -2.39 -4.53 6.97
CA PHE A 31 -2.64 -4.36 8.41
C PHE A 31 -3.70 -3.28 8.64
N SER A 32 -4.45 -3.41 9.71
CA SER A 32 -5.23 -2.30 10.27
C SER A 32 -4.31 -1.30 10.95
N VAL A 33 -4.55 -0.01 10.70
CA VAL A 33 -3.83 1.08 11.36
C VAL A 33 -4.68 1.63 12.49
N ILE A 34 -4.17 1.53 13.71
CA ILE A 34 -4.83 2.04 14.92
C ILE A 34 -4.02 3.22 15.46
N GLU A 35 -4.66 4.36 15.61
CA GLU A 35 -4.07 5.51 16.27
C GLU A 35 -3.93 5.23 17.77
N LYS A 36 -2.70 5.21 18.29
CA LYS A 36 -2.44 4.80 19.67
C LYS A 36 -3.08 5.71 20.72
N SER A 37 -3.15 7.01 20.43
CA SER A 37 -3.69 8.00 21.38
C SER A 37 -5.20 7.86 21.62
N SER A 38 -5.96 7.43 20.60
CA SER A 38 -7.42 7.33 20.66
C SER A 38 -7.96 5.91 20.63
N GLY A 39 -7.13 4.93 20.23
CA GLY A 39 -7.58 3.56 19.95
C GLY A 39 -8.41 3.45 18.67
N ARG A 40 -8.52 4.53 17.88
CA ARG A 40 -9.37 4.58 16.68
C ARG A 40 -8.69 3.90 15.50
N TRP A 41 -9.46 3.10 14.77
CA TRP A 41 -9.05 2.63 13.45
C TRP A 41 -9.02 3.80 12.46
N ILE A 42 -7.89 4.02 11.82
CA ILE A 42 -7.67 5.15 10.89
C ILE A 42 -7.35 4.73 9.47
N GLY A 43 -7.30 3.44 9.19
CA GLY A 43 -7.06 2.95 7.84
C GLY A 43 -6.37 1.60 7.78
N ARG A 44 -5.79 1.35 6.64
CA ARG A 44 -5.05 0.11 6.35
C ARG A 44 -3.79 0.43 5.57
N LEU A 45 -2.76 -0.36 5.75
CA LEU A 45 -1.54 -0.31 4.95
C LEU A 45 -0.79 -1.64 5.05
N GLY A 46 0.10 -1.89 4.13
CA GLY A 46 0.98 -3.05 4.20
C GLY A 46 1.11 -3.80 2.90
N PRO A 47 1.64 -5.04 2.96
CA PRO A 47 1.88 -5.87 1.81
C PRO A 47 0.61 -6.20 1.04
N TRP A 48 0.69 -6.12 -0.28
CA TRP A 48 -0.40 -6.45 -1.19
C TRP A 48 0.15 -6.98 -2.51
N CYS A 49 -0.26 -8.17 -2.90
CA CYS A 49 0.18 -8.79 -4.15
C CYS A 49 -0.83 -9.87 -4.59
N PRO A 50 -2.05 -9.49 -5.00
CA PRO A 50 -3.00 -10.44 -5.56
C PRO A 50 -2.53 -10.91 -6.94
N GLU A 51 -3.17 -11.96 -7.46
CA GLU A 51 -2.89 -12.50 -8.78
C GLU A 51 -2.94 -11.40 -9.86
N GLY A 52 -1.92 -11.34 -10.72
CA GLY A 52 -1.79 -10.36 -11.79
C GLY A 52 -1.35 -8.95 -11.34
N TRP A 53 -1.06 -8.74 -10.07
CA TRP A 53 -0.54 -7.45 -9.59
C TRP A 53 0.85 -7.15 -10.17
N PRO A 54 1.20 -5.88 -10.45
CA PRO A 54 2.47 -5.54 -11.13
C PRO A 54 3.74 -5.81 -10.32
N GLY A 55 3.62 -6.18 -9.06
CA GLY A 55 4.77 -6.51 -8.21
C GLY A 55 4.40 -6.58 -6.73
N THR A 56 5.41 -6.72 -5.90
CA THR A 56 5.30 -6.81 -4.44
C THR A 56 5.03 -5.43 -3.85
N GLU A 57 3.75 -5.06 -3.71
CA GLU A 57 3.36 -3.74 -3.24
C GLU A 57 3.34 -3.63 -1.72
N VAL A 58 3.81 -2.50 -1.20
CA VAL A 58 3.38 -1.97 0.10
C VAL A 58 2.54 -0.74 -0.16
N GLY A 59 1.23 -0.89 0.03
CA GLY A 59 0.24 0.16 -0.19
C GLY A 59 -0.29 0.77 1.10
N TRP A 60 -0.97 1.92 1.01
CA TRP A 60 -1.59 2.61 2.13
C TRP A 60 -2.89 3.30 1.76
N GLY A 61 -3.82 3.30 2.70
CA GLY A 61 -5.07 4.03 2.60
C GLY A 61 -5.53 4.44 3.99
N LEU A 62 -5.49 5.74 4.29
CA LEU A 62 -5.89 6.29 5.57
C LEU A 62 -7.15 7.17 5.44
N LEU A 63 -7.93 7.24 6.49
CA LEU A 63 -9.03 8.20 6.59
C LEU A 63 -8.51 9.63 6.43
N ARG A 64 -9.30 10.48 5.79
CA ARG A 64 -8.87 11.84 5.43
C ARG A 64 -8.50 12.69 6.64
N ASP A 65 -9.21 12.56 7.74
CA ASP A 65 -8.95 13.26 8.99
C ASP A 65 -7.67 12.80 9.72
N ALA A 66 -7.11 11.67 9.32
CA ALA A 66 -5.81 11.18 9.81
C ALA A 66 -4.61 11.63 8.95
N TRP A 67 -4.85 12.35 7.86
CA TRP A 67 -3.78 12.83 6.99
C TRP A 67 -2.96 13.95 7.65
N GLY A 68 -1.75 14.17 7.16
CA GLY A 68 -0.86 15.23 7.65
C GLY A 68 -0.09 14.89 8.94
N ASN A 69 -0.39 13.78 9.59
CA ASN A 69 0.23 13.36 10.87
C ASN A 69 1.45 12.43 10.68
N GLY A 70 1.85 12.13 9.46
CA GLY A 70 2.98 11.24 9.20
C GLY A 70 2.68 9.74 9.28
N TYR A 71 1.47 9.35 9.65
CA TYR A 71 1.08 7.95 9.88
C TYR A 71 1.31 7.03 8.68
N ALA A 72 1.08 7.52 7.46
CA ALA A 72 1.32 6.72 6.26
C ALA A 72 2.80 6.36 6.09
N ALA A 73 3.70 7.33 6.29
CA ALA A 73 5.14 7.09 6.18
C ALA A 73 5.66 6.22 7.32
N GLU A 74 5.21 6.45 8.56
CA GLU A 74 5.57 5.63 9.72
C GLU A 74 5.15 4.18 9.54
N GLY A 75 3.86 3.96 9.25
CA GLY A 75 3.34 2.62 9.09
C GLY A 75 3.89 1.88 7.86
N ALA A 76 4.08 2.59 6.73
CA ALA A 76 4.68 2.00 5.54
C ALA A 76 6.16 1.62 5.78
N THR A 77 6.91 2.41 6.56
CA THR A 77 8.28 2.04 6.97
C THR A 77 8.27 0.70 7.70
N ALA A 78 7.44 0.55 8.72
CA ALA A 78 7.34 -0.69 9.47
C ALA A 78 6.89 -1.88 8.59
N ALA A 79 5.96 -1.64 7.67
CA ALA A 79 5.47 -2.67 6.76
C ALA A 79 6.53 -3.10 5.73
N ILE A 80 7.35 -2.18 5.23
CA ILE A 80 8.47 -2.47 4.33
C ILE A 80 9.54 -3.28 5.05
N ASP A 81 9.93 -2.89 6.26
CA ASP A 81 10.87 -3.64 7.09
C ASP A 81 10.37 -5.06 7.30
N TRP A 82 9.10 -5.20 7.70
CA TRP A 82 8.48 -6.50 7.90
C TRP A 82 8.47 -7.35 6.62
N ALA A 83 8.12 -6.77 5.47
CA ALA A 83 8.09 -7.47 4.20
C ALA A 83 9.50 -7.96 3.78
N PHE A 84 10.51 -7.15 3.94
CA PHE A 84 11.88 -7.55 3.63
C PHE A 84 12.42 -8.63 4.58
N ASP A 85 12.07 -8.57 5.86
CA ASP A 85 12.61 -9.49 6.85
C ASP A 85 11.82 -10.81 6.93
N HIS A 86 10.51 -10.78 6.81
CA HIS A 86 9.64 -11.96 6.97
C HIS A 86 9.22 -12.59 5.64
N LEU A 87 8.84 -11.77 4.65
CA LEU A 87 8.44 -12.28 3.33
C LEU A 87 9.60 -12.50 2.38
N ARG A 88 10.81 -12.05 2.77
CA ARG A 88 12.02 -12.17 1.96
C ARG A 88 11.92 -11.47 0.60
N TRP A 89 11.09 -10.46 0.49
CA TRP A 89 10.99 -9.68 -0.73
C TRP A 89 12.32 -9.00 -1.06
N THR A 90 12.60 -8.85 -2.35
CA THR A 90 13.83 -8.20 -2.85
C THR A 90 13.60 -6.76 -3.27
N GLU A 91 12.34 -6.40 -3.47
CA GLU A 91 11.90 -5.07 -3.84
C GLU A 91 10.51 -4.79 -3.28
N VAL A 92 10.15 -3.53 -3.21
CA VAL A 92 8.79 -3.08 -2.94
C VAL A 92 8.39 -2.06 -3.98
N ILE A 93 7.12 -2.12 -4.39
CA ILE A 93 6.51 -1.12 -5.24
C ILE A 93 5.36 -0.42 -4.52
N HIS A 94 4.93 0.70 -5.08
CA HIS A 94 3.74 1.44 -4.70
C HIS A 94 2.99 1.80 -5.99
N VAL A 95 1.74 1.38 -6.09
CA VAL A 95 0.89 1.69 -7.24
C VAL A 95 0.13 2.98 -6.94
N ILE A 96 0.42 4.03 -7.67
CA ILE A 96 -0.06 5.39 -7.37
C ILE A 96 -0.70 6.00 -8.62
N ALA A 97 -1.91 6.55 -8.50
CA ALA A 97 -2.51 7.32 -9.57
C ALA A 97 -1.66 8.58 -9.87
N PRO A 98 -1.48 8.98 -11.14
CA PRO A 98 -0.60 10.10 -11.51
C PRO A 98 -0.96 11.44 -10.87
N ASP A 99 -2.25 11.65 -10.55
CA ASP A 99 -2.75 12.85 -9.86
C ASP A 99 -2.75 12.76 -8.33
N ASN A 100 -2.30 11.63 -7.75
CA ASN A 100 -2.24 11.43 -6.30
C ASN A 100 -0.92 11.93 -5.72
N THR A 101 -0.74 13.25 -5.70
CA THR A 101 0.48 13.91 -5.23
C THR A 101 0.79 13.62 -3.74
N ALA A 102 -0.25 13.38 -2.94
CA ALA A 102 -0.09 13.01 -1.53
C ALA A 102 0.63 11.67 -1.38
N SER A 103 0.20 10.63 -2.11
CA SER A 103 0.86 9.32 -2.09
C SER A 103 2.24 9.36 -2.71
N GLN A 104 2.45 10.14 -3.78
CA GLN A 104 3.79 10.36 -4.34
C GLN A 104 4.75 11.01 -3.31
N SER A 105 4.25 11.94 -2.50
CA SER A 105 5.04 12.54 -1.42
C SER A 105 5.42 11.53 -0.34
N VAL A 106 4.53 10.60 0.00
CA VAL A 106 4.84 9.48 0.90
C VAL A 106 5.91 8.58 0.27
N ALA A 107 5.74 8.17 -0.99
CA ALA A 107 6.71 7.32 -1.69
C ALA A 107 8.12 7.94 -1.71
N ARG A 108 8.23 9.24 -2.03
CA ARG A 108 9.52 9.97 -1.98
C ARG A 108 10.11 9.99 -0.58
N ARG A 109 9.29 10.22 0.45
CA ARG A 109 9.75 10.19 1.86
C ARG A 109 10.27 8.82 2.26
N LEU A 110 9.69 7.75 1.73
CA LEU A 110 10.18 6.38 1.90
C LEU A 110 11.46 6.09 1.11
N GLY A 111 11.92 7.01 0.25
CA GLY A 111 13.09 6.83 -0.61
C GLY A 111 12.79 6.09 -1.91
N SER A 112 11.51 5.86 -2.22
CA SER A 112 11.11 5.27 -3.50
C SER A 112 11.15 6.30 -4.62
N SER A 113 11.49 5.85 -5.82
CA SER A 113 11.50 6.65 -7.05
C SER A 113 10.47 6.14 -8.05
N LEU A 114 10.10 7.01 -8.99
CA LEU A 114 9.23 6.64 -10.09
C LEU A 114 9.98 5.67 -11.02
N ILE A 115 9.38 4.52 -11.25
CA ILE A 115 9.90 3.48 -12.15
C ILE A 115 9.31 3.68 -13.56
N GLY A 116 7.99 3.94 -13.64
CA GLY A 116 7.31 4.16 -14.90
C GLY A 116 5.80 3.92 -14.82
N PRO A 117 5.11 3.89 -15.96
CA PRO A 117 3.70 3.55 -16.01
C PRO A 117 3.48 2.08 -15.64
N GLY A 118 2.35 1.80 -15.00
CA GLY A 118 1.93 0.46 -14.63
C GLY A 118 0.61 0.05 -15.26
N ARG A 119 0.29 -1.22 -15.14
CA ARG A 119 -1.01 -1.77 -15.52
C ARG A 119 -1.51 -2.67 -14.41
N LEU A 120 -2.76 -2.48 -14.01
CA LEU A 120 -3.43 -3.32 -13.04
C LEU A 120 -4.18 -4.48 -13.75
N PRO A 121 -4.44 -5.59 -13.05
CA PRO A 121 -5.30 -6.65 -13.57
C PRO A 121 -6.76 -6.19 -13.67
N GLU A 122 -7.56 -6.94 -14.40
CA GLU A 122 -9.01 -6.72 -14.43
C GLU A 122 -9.62 -6.74 -13.02
N PRO A 123 -10.60 -5.90 -12.76
CA PRO A 123 -11.29 -4.93 -13.64
C PRO A 123 -10.66 -3.52 -13.66
N PHE A 124 -9.41 -3.37 -13.25
CA PHE A 124 -8.73 -2.07 -13.05
C PHE A 124 -7.75 -1.72 -14.16
N GLN A 125 -7.69 -2.49 -15.24
CA GLN A 125 -6.70 -2.39 -16.32
C GLN A 125 -6.68 -1.05 -17.05
N ASP A 126 -7.79 -0.30 -16.99
CA ASP A 126 -7.94 1.01 -17.66
C ASP A 126 -7.64 2.20 -16.72
N LEU A 127 -7.34 1.93 -15.45
CA LEU A 127 -6.95 2.98 -14.52
C LEU A 127 -5.50 3.40 -14.77
N PRO A 128 -5.24 4.69 -15.01
CA PRO A 128 -3.87 5.16 -15.14
C PRO A 128 -3.15 5.06 -13.80
N VAL A 129 -2.03 4.35 -13.78
CA VAL A 129 -1.21 4.18 -12.59
C VAL A 129 0.27 4.32 -12.93
N GLU A 130 1.01 4.81 -11.96
CA GLU A 130 2.46 4.85 -11.92
C GLU A 130 2.98 3.84 -10.91
N ILE A 131 4.08 3.19 -11.26
CA ILE A 131 4.82 2.34 -10.34
C ILE A 131 5.96 3.15 -9.73
N TRP A 132 5.91 3.29 -8.44
CA TRP A 132 6.99 3.82 -7.61
C TRP A 132 7.60 2.67 -6.84
N GLY A 133 8.89 2.72 -6.53
CA GLY A 133 9.47 1.62 -5.76
C GLY A 133 10.95 1.74 -5.51
N GLN A 134 11.50 0.72 -4.85
CA GLN A 134 12.90 0.58 -4.52
C GLN A 134 13.26 -0.87 -4.19
N SER A 135 14.53 -1.21 -4.35
CA SER A 135 15.05 -2.49 -3.92
C SER A 135 15.34 -2.54 -2.41
N ARG A 136 15.41 -3.77 -1.87
CA ARG A 136 15.84 -4.02 -0.49
C ARG A 136 17.20 -3.42 -0.19
N ASP A 137 18.14 -3.45 -1.14
CA ASP A 137 19.48 -2.91 -0.94
C ASP A 137 19.47 -1.39 -0.81
N VAL A 138 18.63 -0.70 -1.62
CA VAL A 138 18.42 0.75 -1.49
C VAL A 138 17.80 1.07 -0.14
N TRP A 139 16.78 0.32 0.27
CA TRP A 139 16.12 0.49 1.56
C TRP A 139 17.08 0.36 2.74
N LYS A 140 17.91 -0.68 2.76
CA LYS A 140 18.85 -0.93 3.86
C LYS A 140 19.97 0.10 3.97
N ARG A 141 20.29 0.82 2.89
CA ARG A 141 21.28 1.92 2.93
C ARG A 141 20.75 3.23 3.50
N ARG A 142 19.45 3.34 3.80
CA ARG A 142 18.86 4.53 4.44
C ARG A 142 19.17 4.66 5.93
N ALA A 143 19.55 3.59 6.59
CA ALA A 143 19.83 3.55 8.04
C ALA A 143 21.17 4.19 8.38
#